data_d3c4390dbb91d62a8be873316bb60c0b
#
_entry.id   d3c4390dbb91d62a8be873316bb60c0b
#
_cell.length_a   1.000
_cell.length_b   1.000
_cell.length_c   1.000
_cell.angle_alpha   90.00
_cell.angle_beta   90.00
_cell.angle_gamma   90.00
#
_symmetry.space_group_name_H-M   'P 1'
#
loop_
_entity.id
_entity.type
_entity.pdbx_description
1 polymer ?
#
loop_
_entity_poly.entity_id
_entity_poly.type
_entity_poly.pdbx_seq_one_letter_code
_entity_poly.pdbx_strand_id
1 'polypeptide(L)'
;MCTRTPSRSAKAAWQLGLCRVSLAACLLAAIPAAWADAAYALWGTPKYPAGFAHFDYVNAQAPQGGTLRLVSNLRISTFDKYNPFTIKGSAPAYLATLMFDTLLAVSMDETATGYGLLAEDVAVAPDRLSATFRLRRGARFHDGTPVLAQDVKHSYDTLVGPHAMPGYRTLLAEVAECQVLDERTVRFVFTAPNRELPLTVGTLPIFSRAWGAGKPFDQVVMEPPIGSGPYRIGPVRFGKDITYVRDADYWAKDLPVRVGTYNFERIEIKIYKDNTARLEALKAGEFDVMRFFSAGDWARRVNGKKFTSGELVKGEFAHQLPTGFQSYVLNTRKPYLQDERVRQALGLALDYEWMNRQMFYGAYQRVRGIFGNTPCATQGSPTPEELALMQPFAATLPPAAFGPMAEPPSTQPPGSLRANLLKARALLQEAGWTVQDGVLRNAQGQPLVLEYLDSSEGSLRVVAPWQRNLQKLGVQLRFRSVDYALYEQRVRKFDFDIISIAYQGTNNPGQELADLFGSKAADQEDSGNFPGVKSPAVDAFIRAIVSAPTQEALLPACHALERAIAHGHYLIPQWSGGAHRMAYNAWRLAVPGMLPPYSTGEEWVLQTWWSKKQ
;
A
#
# COMPACT_ATOMS: atom_id res chain seq x y z
N MET A 1 -15.45 51.57 87.37
CA MET A 1 -16.16 52.25 86.27
C MET A 1 -15.16 52.44 85.14
N CYS A 2 -15.17 51.60 84.15
CA CYS A 2 -14.63 51.88 82.83
C CYS A 2 -14.94 50.70 81.95
N THR A 3 -15.87 50.88 81.08
CA THR A 3 -16.31 49.93 80.06
C THR A 3 -15.31 49.95 78.91
N ARG A 4 -14.77 48.79 78.52
CA ARG A 4 -14.00 48.60 77.26
C ARG A 4 -14.82 47.77 76.29
N THR A 5 -15.16 48.37 75.18
CA THR A 5 -15.70 47.72 73.97
C THR A 5 -14.62 46.89 73.22
N PRO A 6 -14.90 45.73 72.74
CA PRO A 6 -13.94 44.99 71.92
C PRO A 6 -13.97 45.38 70.43
N SER A 7 -12.81 45.53 69.84
CA SER A 7 -12.54 45.99 68.46
C SER A 7 -13.06 45.05 67.40
N ARG A 8 -13.62 45.59 66.32
CA ARG A 8 -14.06 44.95 65.06
C ARG A 8 -12.86 44.61 64.13
N SER A 9 -12.04 43.66 64.38
CA SER A 9 -10.96 43.35 63.44
C SER A 9 -10.75 41.87 63.12
N ALA A 10 -11.52 40.90 63.65
CA ALA A 10 -11.31 39.49 63.46
C ALA A 10 -12.25 38.82 62.43
N LYS A 11 -13.23 39.53 61.85
CA LYS A 11 -14.15 38.93 60.85
C LYS A 11 -13.82 39.14 59.37
N ALA A 12 -12.87 40.03 59.04
CA ALA A 12 -12.49 40.31 57.64
C ALA A 12 -11.40 39.39 57.09
N ALA A 13 -10.62 38.70 57.93
CA ALA A 13 -9.52 37.80 57.48
C ALA A 13 -9.99 36.39 57.08
N TRP A 14 -11.17 35.93 57.49
CA TRP A 14 -11.70 34.60 57.15
C TRP A 14 -12.48 34.55 55.83
N GLN A 15 -13.02 35.66 55.36
CA GLN A 15 -13.73 35.71 54.07
C GLN A 15 -12.81 35.83 52.86
N LEU A 16 -11.57 36.30 53.02
CA LEU A 16 -10.57 36.34 51.94
C LEU A 16 -9.81 35.04 51.73
N GLY A 17 -9.79 34.14 52.71
CA GLY A 17 -9.18 32.78 52.59
C GLY A 17 -10.05 31.79 51.82
N LEU A 18 -11.37 31.88 51.94
CA LEU A 18 -12.31 30.98 51.24
C LEU A 18 -12.51 31.32 49.75
N CYS A 19 -12.36 32.57 49.33
CA CYS A 19 -12.43 32.96 47.92
C CYS A 19 -11.16 32.60 47.12
N ARG A 20 -10.00 32.46 47.78
CA ARG A 20 -8.76 32.07 47.08
C ARG A 20 -8.64 30.54 46.85
N VAL A 21 -9.24 29.73 47.68
CA VAL A 21 -9.26 28.26 47.50
C VAL A 21 -10.31 27.86 46.46
N SER A 22 -11.42 28.60 46.33
CA SER A 22 -12.43 28.34 45.30
C SER A 22 -11.98 28.75 43.88
N LEU A 23 -11.08 29.72 43.72
CA LEU A 23 -10.56 30.12 42.40
C LEU A 23 -9.44 29.18 41.90
N ALA A 24 -8.70 28.52 42.80
CA ALA A 24 -7.67 27.52 42.41
C ALA A 24 -8.28 26.17 42.02
N ALA A 25 -9.48 25.83 42.54
CA ALA A 25 -10.19 24.61 42.17
C ALA A 25 -10.93 24.68 40.82
N CYS A 26 -11.25 25.89 40.33
CA CYS A 26 -11.89 26.07 39.01
C CYS A 26 -10.92 26.18 37.84
N LEU A 27 -9.61 26.27 38.07
CA LEU A 27 -8.60 26.32 36.99
C LEU A 27 -8.04 24.95 36.60
N LEU A 28 -8.47 23.87 37.27
CA LEU A 28 -8.03 22.49 36.96
C LEU A 28 -9.03 21.68 36.12
N ALA A 29 -10.13 22.28 35.64
CA ALA A 29 -11.18 21.57 34.90
C ALA A 29 -11.40 22.04 33.46
N ALA A 30 -10.47 22.78 32.87
CA ALA A 30 -10.50 23.08 31.43
C ALA A 30 -9.41 22.32 30.71
N ILE A 31 -9.47 20.96 30.74
CA ILE A 31 -8.91 20.15 29.66
C ILE A 31 -9.82 20.49 28.48
N PRO A 32 -9.29 21.07 27.37
CA PRO A 32 -10.12 21.23 26.18
C PRO A 32 -10.60 19.82 25.81
N ALA A 33 -11.91 19.64 25.78
CA ALA A 33 -12.49 18.41 25.25
C ALA A 33 -11.94 18.29 23.83
N ALA A 34 -11.04 17.35 23.61
CA ALA A 34 -10.62 16.99 22.25
C ALA A 34 -11.92 16.67 21.51
N TRP A 35 -12.19 17.38 20.43
CA TRP A 35 -13.37 17.15 19.63
C TRP A 35 -13.25 15.73 19.09
N ALA A 36 -14.18 14.87 19.44
CA ALA A 36 -14.23 13.50 18.96
C ALA A 36 -15.04 13.49 17.68
N ASP A 37 -14.44 13.04 16.60
CA ASP A 37 -15.04 13.00 15.27
C ASP A 37 -15.46 11.57 14.90
N ALA A 38 -16.53 11.43 14.13
CA ALA A 38 -16.99 10.14 13.63
C ALA A 38 -16.07 9.54 12.54
N ALA A 39 -15.06 10.29 12.10
CA ALA A 39 -14.11 9.88 11.06
C ALA A 39 -12.74 10.56 11.30
N TYR A 40 -11.70 9.96 10.75
CA TYR A 40 -10.36 10.55 10.69
C TYR A 40 -9.88 10.56 9.25
N ALA A 41 -9.54 11.75 8.73
CA ALA A 41 -8.87 11.93 7.45
C ALA A 41 -7.42 12.33 7.68
N LEU A 42 -6.51 11.69 6.96
CA LEU A 42 -5.08 12.03 7.01
C LEU A 42 -4.84 13.48 6.52
N TRP A 43 -5.61 13.88 5.50
CA TRP A 43 -5.57 15.20 4.88
C TRP A 43 -6.97 15.80 4.76
N GLY A 44 -7.08 17.08 5.01
CA GLY A 44 -8.34 17.81 4.82
C GLY A 44 -9.46 17.36 5.75
N THR A 45 -10.68 17.37 5.23
CA THR A 45 -11.91 16.95 5.91
C THR A 45 -12.48 15.69 5.27
N PRO A 46 -13.05 14.75 6.04
CA PRO A 46 -13.73 13.59 5.51
C PRO A 46 -14.82 13.99 4.49
N LYS A 47 -14.92 13.23 3.39
CA LYS A 47 -15.93 13.45 2.33
C LYS A 47 -17.35 13.28 2.86
N TYR A 48 -17.58 12.29 3.71
CA TYR A 48 -18.90 11.99 4.25
C TYR A 48 -19.08 12.67 5.60
N PRO A 49 -20.11 13.54 5.75
CA PRO A 49 -20.39 14.23 7.01
C PRO A 49 -20.91 13.25 8.06
N ALA A 50 -20.86 13.67 9.32
CA ALA A 50 -21.47 12.91 10.41
C ALA A 50 -22.94 12.59 10.12
N GLY A 51 -23.33 11.32 10.31
CA GLY A 51 -24.69 10.86 10.04
C GLY A 51 -25.01 10.60 8.56
N PHE A 52 -24.03 10.50 7.67
CA PHE A 52 -24.26 10.04 6.29
C PHE A 52 -24.99 8.68 6.27
N ALA A 53 -25.74 8.40 5.20
CA ALA A 53 -26.58 7.21 5.12
C ALA A 53 -25.82 5.96 4.67
N HIS A 54 -24.94 6.12 3.68
CA HIS A 54 -24.09 5.06 3.10
C HIS A 54 -23.01 5.70 2.22
N PHE A 55 -22.00 4.95 1.87
CA PHE A 55 -21.02 5.39 0.87
C PHE A 55 -21.64 5.52 -0.53
N ASP A 56 -21.15 6.49 -1.34
CA ASP A 56 -21.71 6.76 -2.69
C ASP A 56 -21.50 5.61 -3.68
N TYR A 57 -20.46 4.80 -3.47
CA TYR A 57 -20.08 3.70 -4.36
C TYR A 57 -20.82 2.39 -4.12
N VAL A 58 -21.74 2.35 -3.16
CA VAL A 58 -22.57 1.15 -2.88
C VAL A 58 -23.98 1.32 -3.45
N ASN A 59 -24.66 0.20 -3.66
CA ASN A 59 -26.10 0.18 -3.84
C ASN A 59 -26.76 -0.16 -2.50
N ALA A 60 -27.31 0.85 -1.82
CA ALA A 60 -27.98 0.65 -0.53
C ALA A 60 -29.19 -0.32 -0.60
N GLN A 61 -29.74 -0.54 -1.79
CA GLN A 61 -30.87 -1.46 -2.04
C GLN A 61 -30.39 -2.79 -2.68
N ALA A 62 -29.08 -3.08 -2.67
CA ALA A 62 -28.56 -4.33 -3.21
C ALA A 62 -29.24 -5.53 -2.53
N PRO A 63 -29.81 -6.48 -3.30
CA PRO A 63 -30.38 -7.67 -2.70
C PRO A 63 -29.30 -8.47 -1.98
N GLN A 64 -29.62 -8.90 -0.77
CA GLN A 64 -28.78 -9.79 -0.01
C GLN A 64 -29.11 -11.24 -0.34
N GLY A 65 -28.07 -12.09 -0.46
CA GLY A 65 -28.23 -13.51 -0.73
C GLY A 65 -27.36 -14.03 -1.87
N GLY A 66 -27.54 -15.30 -2.21
CA GLY A 66 -26.78 -15.97 -3.25
C GLY A 66 -25.35 -16.31 -2.86
N THR A 67 -24.63 -16.92 -3.80
CA THR A 67 -23.26 -17.39 -3.59
C THR A 67 -22.30 -16.72 -4.56
N LEU A 68 -21.24 -16.11 -4.03
CA LEU A 68 -20.08 -15.66 -4.79
C LEU A 68 -19.01 -16.75 -4.75
N ARG A 69 -18.59 -17.22 -5.92
CA ARG A 69 -17.50 -18.19 -6.04
C ARG A 69 -16.27 -17.48 -6.57
N LEU A 70 -15.18 -17.54 -5.80
CA LEU A 70 -13.91 -16.90 -6.15
C LEU A 70 -12.78 -17.93 -6.21
N VAL A 71 -11.73 -17.54 -6.88
CA VAL A 71 -10.43 -18.19 -6.78
C VAL A 71 -9.56 -17.44 -5.78
N SER A 72 -8.74 -18.15 -5.02
CA SER A 72 -7.76 -17.51 -4.13
C SER A 72 -6.86 -16.57 -4.92
N ASN A 73 -6.78 -15.31 -4.50
CA ASN A 73 -5.86 -14.30 -5.06
C ASN A 73 -4.41 -14.48 -4.57
N LEU A 74 -4.22 -15.24 -3.51
CA LEU A 74 -2.89 -15.54 -2.97
C LEU A 74 -2.14 -16.48 -3.91
N ARG A 75 -0.83 -16.31 -3.99
CA ARG A 75 0.07 -17.22 -4.73
C ARG A 75 0.36 -18.51 -3.95
N ILE A 76 -0.61 -18.95 -3.15
CA ILE A 76 -0.53 -20.18 -2.38
C ILE A 76 -1.20 -21.32 -3.14
N SER A 77 -0.60 -22.49 -3.06
CA SER A 77 -1.18 -23.73 -3.61
C SER A 77 -2.01 -24.49 -2.57
N THR A 78 -2.07 -24.01 -1.33
CA THR A 78 -2.76 -24.65 -0.20
C THR A 78 -2.96 -23.67 0.96
N PHE A 79 -3.82 -24.02 1.91
CA PHE A 79 -3.86 -23.40 3.23
C PHE A 79 -4.01 -24.51 4.28
N ASP A 80 -3.42 -24.30 5.46
CA ASP A 80 -3.24 -25.32 6.49
C ASP A 80 -3.50 -24.81 7.92
N LYS A 81 -3.96 -23.55 8.04
CA LYS A 81 -4.29 -22.92 9.33
C LYS A 81 -5.40 -21.88 9.17
N TYR A 82 -5.99 -21.47 10.31
CA TYR A 82 -6.93 -20.33 10.33
C TYR A 82 -6.26 -19.00 10.70
N ASN A 83 -5.18 -19.00 11.49
CA ASN A 83 -4.57 -17.76 11.95
C ASN A 83 -3.79 -17.03 10.84
N PRO A 84 -4.26 -15.84 10.35
CA PRO A 84 -3.59 -15.12 9.28
C PRO A 84 -2.43 -14.24 9.78
N PHE A 85 -2.21 -14.12 11.07
CA PHE A 85 -1.29 -13.16 11.69
C PHE A 85 0.05 -13.77 12.13
N THR A 86 0.32 -15.02 11.79
CA THR A 86 1.52 -15.76 12.18
C THR A 86 2.33 -16.23 10.97
N ILE A 87 3.63 -16.48 11.15
CA ILE A 87 4.56 -16.76 10.03
C ILE A 87 4.34 -18.15 9.43
N LYS A 88 4.32 -19.20 10.27
CA LYS A 88 4.27 -20.58 9.79
C LYS A 88 2.91 -20.94 9.23
N GLY A 89 2.90 -21.63 8.08
CA GLY A 89 1.67 -22.05 7.40
C GLY A 89 1.00 -20.91 6.61
N SER A 90 -0.09 -21.23 5.92
CA SER A 90 -0.88 -20.30 5.11
C SER A 90 -2.33 -20.30 5.55
N ALA A 91 -2.89 -19.13 5.82
CA ALA A 91 -4.31 -18.96 6.10
C ALA A 91 -5.12 -18.82 4.80
N PRO A 92 -6.43 -19.10 4.82
CA PRO A 92 -7.30 -18.91 3.67
C PRO A 92 -7.35 -17.44 3.21
N ALA A 93 -7.53 -17.24 1.91
CA ALA A 93 -7.72 -15.89 1.36
C ALA A 93 -8.94 -15.20 1.98
N TYR A 94 -8.84 -13.88 2.15
CA TYR A 94 -9.87 -12.98 2.68
C TYR A 94 -10.32 -13.23 4.12
N LEU A 95 -9.71 -14.17 4.86
CA LEU A 95 -10.10 -14.48 6.23
C LEU A 95 -10.04 -13.24 7.12
N ALA A 96 -8.93 -12.51 7.09
CA ALA A 96 -8.78 -11.29 7.90
C ALA A 96 -9.86 -10.25 7.58
N THR A 97 -10.14 -10.02 6.29
CA THR A 97 -11.12 -9.01 5.83
C THR A 97 -12.57 -9.38 6.17
N LEU A 98 -12.90 -10.67 6.14
CA LEU A 98 -14.28 -11.14 6.30
C LEU A 98 -14.65 -11.44 7.75
N MET A 99 -13.67 -11.80 8.58
CA MET A 99 -13.89 -12.28 9.95
C MET A 99 -13.69 -11.20 11.02
N PHE A 100 -12.90 -10.15 10.72
CA PHE A 100 -12.52 -9.16 11.75
C PHE A 100 -12.93 -7.76 11.34
N ASP A 101 -13.63 -7.08 12.22
CA ASP A 101 -13.79 -5.63 12.11
C ASP A 101 -12.60 -4.89 12.71
N THR A 102 -12.49 -3.63 12.35
CA THR A 102 -11.48 -2.67 12.75
C THR A 102 -12.14 -1.51 13.50
N LEU A 103 -11.36 -0.67 14.18
CA LEU A 103 -11.92 0.52 14.84
C LEU A 103 -12.54 1.48 13.82
N LEU A 104 -11.88 1.66 12.67
CA LEU A 104 -12.33 2.50 11.56
C LEU A 104 -12.48 1.67 10.28
N ALA A 105 -13.51 1.90 9.50
CA ALA A 105 -13.67 1.40 8.13
C ALA A 105 -13.08 2.41 7.14
N VAL A 106 -12.13 1.99 6.32
CA VAL A 106 -11.53 2.86 5.29
C VAL A 106 -12.51 3.04 4.13
N SER A 107 -12.66 4.27 3.66
CA SER A 107 -13.39 4.57 2.43
C SER A 107 -12.59 4.14 1.21
N MET A 108 -13.28 3.59 0.19
CA MET A 108 -12.64 3.23 -1.08
C MET A 108 -12.65 4.37 -2.13
N ASP A 109 -13.23 5.51 -1.80
CA ASP A 109 -13.27 6.69 -2.69
C ASP A 109 -12.56 7.92 -2.10
N GLU A 110 -11.77 7.70 -1.04
CA GLU A 110 -10.85 8.66 -0.44
C GLU A 110 -9.48 8.02 -0.23
N THR A 111 -8.42 8.81 -0.32
CA THR A 111 -7.05 8.28 -0.29
C THR A 111 -6.60 7.75 1.07
N ALA A 112 -7.09 8.33 2.15
CA ALA A 112 -6.70 7.98 3.52
C ALA A 112 -7.69 8.51 4.55
N THR A 113 -8.94 8.04 4.49
CA THR A 113 -9.98 8.41 5.45
C THR A 113 -10.62 7.15 6.01
N GLY A 114 -10.70 7.09 7.34
CA GLY A 114 -11.38 6.03 8.09
C GLY A 114 -12.59 6.56 8.82
N TYR A 115 -13.70 5.86 8.71
CA TYR A 115 -14.99 6.18 9.35
C TYR A 115 -15.28 5.20 10.47
N GLY A 116 -15.91 5.68 11.54
CA GLY A 116 -16.16 4.86 12.72
C GLY A 116 -16.92 3.57 12.43
N LEU A 117 -16.28 2.42 12.78
CA LEU A 117 -16.87 1.09 12.71
C LEU A 117 -17.02 0.52 14.12
N LEU A 118 -16.07 -0.22 14.68
CA LEU A 118 -16.10 -0.62 16.10
C LEU A 118 -16.04 0.61 17.01
N ALA A 119 -15.26 1.62 16.63
CA ALA A 119 -15.29 2.91 17.30
C ALA A 119 -16.50 3.76 16.81
N GLU A 120 -17.16 4.46 17.71
CA GLU A 120 -18.17 5.46 17.36
C GLU A 120 -17.56 6.83 17.11
N ASP A 121 -16.40 7.09 17.71
CA ASP A 121 -15.62 8.30 17.49
C ASP A 121 -14.11 8.09 17.72
N VAL A 122 -13.33 9.03 17.22
CA VAL A 122 -11.89 9.13 17.35
C VAL A 122 -11.49 10.56 17.72
N ALA A 123 -10.64 10.71 18.73
CA ALA A 123 -10.07 11.99 19.13
C ALA A 123 -8.54 11.91 19.05
N VAL A 124 -7.94 12.70 18.15
CA VAL A 124 -6.48 12.84 18.04
C VAL A 124 -6.03 14.04 18.86
N ALA A 125 -5.03 13.86 19.72
CA ALA A 125 -4.49 14.95 20.51
C ALA A 125 -3.86 16.05 19.61
N PRO A 126 -3.93 17.34 19.98
CA PRO A 126 -3.38 18.43 19.17
C PRO A 126 -1.89 18.31 18.89
N ASP A 127 -1.12 17.70 19.81
CA ASP A 127 0.30 17.40 19.66
C ASP A 127 0.58 16.16 18.79
N ARG A 128 -0.48 15.43 18.38
CA ARG A 128 -0.41 14.17 17.61
C ARG A 128 0.37 13.05 18.29
N LEU A 129 0.51 13.10 19.61
CA LEU A 129 1.16 12.05 20.39
C LEU A 129 0.18 10.99 20.91
N SER A 130 -1.10 11.12 20.63
CA SER A 130 -2.07 10.07 20.96
C SER A 130 -3.34 10.15 20.10
N ALA A 131 -4.01 8.99 19.98
CA ALA A 131 -5.36 8.87 19.43
C ALA A 131 -6.23 8.06 20.39
N THR A 132 -7.40 8.56 20.71
CA THR A 132 -8.37 7.92 21.62
C THR A 132 -9.59 7.49 20.82
N PHE A 133 -10.01 6.24 21.00
CA PHE A 133 -11.16 5.65 20.33
C PHE A 133 -12.19 5.21 21.36
N ARG A 134 -13.45 5.53 21.12
CA ARG A 134 -14.57 5.09 21.95
C ARG A 134 -15.41 4.05 21.22
N LEU A 135 -15.54 2.86 21.77
CA LEU A 135 -16.22 1.72 21.17
C LEU A 135 -17.74 1.84 21.25
N ARG A 136 -18.43 1.36 20.21
CA ARG A 136 -19.91 1.27 20.17
C ARG A 136 -20.43 0.25 21.17
N ARG A 137 -21.50 0.59 21.87
CA ARG A 137 -22.15 -0.31 22.86
C ARG A 137 -22.73 -1.58 22.23
N GLY A 138 -23.09 -1.52 20.94
CA GLY A 138 -23.69 -2.63 20.22
C GLY A 138 -22.70 -3.61 19.59
N ALA A 139 -21.39 -3.29 19.59
CA ALA A 139 -20.36 -4.11 18.97
C ALA A 139 -20.25 -5.47 19.67
N ARG A 140 -20.29 -6.57 18.87
CA ARG A 140 -20.24 -7.94 19.39
C ARG A 140 -19.38 -8.82 18.52
N PHE A 141 -18.75 -9.78 19.16
CA PHE A 141 -18.09 -10.90 18.49
C PHE A 141 -19.11 -11.95 18.00
N HIS A 142 -18.66 -12.86 17.16
CA HIS A 142 -19.47 -13.94 16.61
C HIS A 142 -20.07 -14.88 17.67
N ASP A 143 -19.46 -15.00 18.83
CA ASP A 143 -19.98 -15.77 19.96
C ASP A 143 -21.02 -15.01 20.80
N GLY A 144 -21.35 -13.77 20.40
CA GLY A 144 -22.31 -12.90 21.07
C GLY A 144 -21.72 -12.06 22.22
N THR A 145 -20.46 -12.28 22.59
CA THR A 145 -19.81 -11.46 23.62
C THR A 145 -19.56 -10.04 23.14
N PRO A 146 -19.61 -9.02 24.02
CA PRO A 146 -19.36 -7.63 23.63
C PRO A 146 -17.90 -7.42 23.29
N VAL A 147 -17.63 -6.54 22.30
CA VAL A 147 -16.27 -6.05 22.01
C VAL A 147 -15.94 -4.96 23.01
N LEU A 148 -14.89 -5.14 23.78
CA LEU A 148 -14.46 -4.24 24.85
C LEU A 148 -13.08 -3.63 24.55
N ALA A 149 -12.75 -2.56 25.25
CA ALA A 149 -11.45 -1.89 25.18
C ALA A 149 -10.28 -2.84 25.47
N GLN A 150 -10.50 -3.83 26.33
CA GLN A 150 -9.52 -4.87 26.63
C GLN A 150 -9.24 -5.80 25.44
N ASP A 151 -10.21 -6.01 24.54
CA ASP A 151 -9.99 -6.82 23.33
C ASP A 151 -9.16 -6.06 22.31
N VAL A 152 -9.35 -4.75 22.22
CA VAL A 152 -8.51 -3.86 21.40
C VAL A 152 -7.07 -3.89 21.87
N LYS A 153 -6.85 -3.68 23.19
CA LYS A 153 -5.52 -3.78 23.78
C LYS A 153 -4.90 -5.15 23.57
N HIS A 154 -5.65 -6.22 23.80
CA HIS A 154 -5.18 -7.58 23.57
C HIS A 154 -4.76 -7.82 22.12
N SER A 155 -5.55 -7.34 21.15
CA SER A 155 -5.23 -7.47 19.72
C SER A 155 -3.94 -6.73 19.39
N TYR A 156 -3.77 -5.48 19.86
CA TYR A 156 -2.55 -4.71 19.69
C TYR A 156 -1.34 -5.42 20.31
N ASP A 157 -1.39 -5.76 21.61
CA ASP A 157 -0.28 -6.38 22.34
C ASP A 157 0.14 -7.72 21.69
N THR A 158 -0.84 -8.48 21.18
CA THR A 158 -0.60 -9.73 20.48
C THR A 158 0.09 -9.51 19.14
N LEU A 159 -0.36 -8.55 18.34
CA LEU A 159 0.18 -8.25 17.01
C LEU A 159 1.63 -7.70 17.07
N VAL A 160 1.96 -6.90 18.10
CA VAL A 160 3.35 -6.43 18.29
C VAL A 160 4.20 -7.45 19.05
N GLY A 161 3.60 -8.51 19.57
CA GLY A 161 4.26 -9.57 20.33
C GLY A 161 5.19 -10.45 19.48
N PRO A 162 6.04 -11.27 20.13
CA PRO A 162 7.04 -12.09 19.44
C PRO A 162 6.45 -13.23 18.61
N HIS A 163 5.20 -13.63 18.86
CA HIS A 163 4.53 -14.75 18.20
C HIS A 163 3.71 -14.34 16.96
N ALA A 164 3.60 -13.04 16.65
CA ALA A 164 2.95 -12.55 15.45
C ALA A 164 3.95 -12.28 14.32
N MET A 165 3.44 -12.00 13.11
CA MET A 165 4.25 -11.60 11.96
C MET A 165 5.09 -10.36 12.29
N PRO A 166 6.42 -10.34 12.03
CA PRO A 166 7.31 -9.21 12.32
C PRO A 166 6.86 -7.89 11.70
N GLY A 167 6.17 -7.93 10.56
CA GLY A 167 5.66 -6.75 9.87
C GLY A 167 4.77 -5.85 10.74
N TYR A 168 4.02 -6.43 11.70
CA TYR A 168 3.23 -5.63 12.64
C TYR A 168 4.11 -4.81 13.60
N ARG A 169 5.22 -5.37 14.06
CA ARG A 169 6.18 -4.63 14.90
C ARG A 169 6.81 -3.46 14.15
N THR A 170 7.14 -3.67 12.88
CA THR A 170 7.66 -2.59 12.02
C THR A 170 6.59 -1.53 11.76
N LEU A 171 5.37 -1.93 11.40
CA LEU A 171 4.25 -1.01 11.14
C LEU A 171 3.91 -0.15 12.36
N LEU A 172 4.00 -0.73 13.56
CA LEU A 172 3.59 -0.11 14.82
C LEU A 172 4.78 0.34 15.68
N ALA A 173 5.97 0.47 15.10
CA ALA A 173 7.20 0.80 15.83
C ALA A 173 7.13 2.14 16.59
N GLU A 174 6.36 3.10 16.09
CA GLU A 174 6.14 4.40 16.73
C GLU A 174 4.92 4.42 17.68
N VAL A 175 4.24 3.30 17.88
CA VAL A 175 3.19 3.17 18.90
C VAL A 175 3.82 2.66 20.20
N ALA A 176 3.89 3.54 21.22
CA ALA A 176 4.50 3.20 22.50
C ALA A 176 3.66 2.19 23.28
N GLU A 177 2.34 2.42 23.34
CA GLU A 177 1.41 1.55 24.07
C GLU A 177 -0.06 1.77 23.67
N CYS A 178 -0.90 0.80 24.02
CA CYS A 178 -2.35 0.89 24.01
C CYS A 178 -2.87 0.87 25.45
N GLN A 179 -3.47 1.98 25.90
CA GLN A 179 -4.03 2.16 27.23
C GLN A 179 -5.54 1.91 27.22
N VAL A 180 -6.04 1.14 28.18
CA VAL A 180 -7.49 1.01 28.45
C VAL A 180 -7.87 2.10 29.46
N LEU A 181 -8.69 3.06 29.04
CA LEU A 181 -9.15 4.15 29.92
C LEU A 181 -10.40 3.77 30.69
N ASP A 182 -11.32 3.06 30.04
CA ASP A 182 -12.52 2.46 30.62
C ASP A 182 -12.94 1.24 29.78
N GLU A 183 -14.11 0.68 30.08
CA GLU A 183 -14.63 -0.54 29.42
C GLU A 183 -14.74 -0.41 27.89
N ARG A 184 -14.91 0.81 27.36
CA ARG A 184 -15.13 1.08 25.92
C ARG A 184 -14.17 2.11 25.33
N THR A 185 -13.23 2.62 26.09
CA THR A 185 -12.33 3.67 25.62
C THR A 185 -10.88 3.20 25.67
N VAL A 186 -10.21 3.28 24.52
CA VAL A 186 -8.78 3.00 24.39
C VAL A 186 -8.05 4.25 23.89
N ARG A 187 -6.81 4.40 24.35
CA ARG A 187 -5.88 5.41 23.87
C ARG A 187 -4.61 4.73 23.36
N PHE A 188 -4.22 5.03 22.16
CA PHE A 188 -2.88 4.72 21.64
C PHE A 188 -1.97 5.91 21.86
N VAL A 189 -0.80 5.67 22.45
CA VAL A 189 0.24 6.67 22.70
C VAL A 189 1.34 6.47 21.69
N PHE A 190 1.84 7.56 21.10
CA PHE A 190 2.86 7.54 20.06
C PHE A 190 4.18 8.10 20.58
N THR A 191 5.30 7.57 20.06
CA THR A 191 6.66 8.00 20.44
C THR A 191 7.06 9.34 19.80
N ALA A 192 6.41 9.71 18.69
CA ALA A 192 6.62 10.93 17.94
C ALA A 192 5.31 11.40 17.29
N PRO A 193 5.17 12.70 16.99
CA PRO A 193 4.00 13.21 16.25
C PRO A 193 3.95 12.58 14.84
N ASN A 194 2.93 11.77 14.60
CA ASN A 194 2.74 11.11 13.31
C ASN A 194 1.23 11.10 12.98
N ARG A 195 0.88 11.66 11.81
CA ARG A 195 -0.51 11.76 11.37
C ARG A 195 -1.08 10.45 10.83
N GLU A 196 -0.23 9.51 10.40
CA GLU A 196 -0.67 8.23 9.83
C GLU A 196 -1.10 7.25 10.92
N LEU A 197 -0.50 7.34 12.10
CA LEU A 197 -0.71 6.39 13.18
C LEU A 197 -2.17 6.27 13.64
N PRO A 198 -2.98 7.36 13.74
CA PRO A 198 -4.39 7.21 14.09
C PRO A 198 -5.16 6.32 13.11
N LEU A 199 -4.90 6.43 11.81
CA LEU A 199 -5.51 5.56 10.80
C LEU A 199 -4.91 4.16 10.85
N THR A 200 -3.61 4.04 11.01
CA THR A 200 -2.90 2.75 11.12
C THR A 200 -3.44 1.91 12.27
N VAL A 201 -3.51 2.47 13.48
CA VAL A 201 -4.09 1.73 14.62
C VAL A 201 -5.61 1.55 14.48
N GLY A 202 -6.29 2.49 13.83
CA GLY A 202 -7.72 2.42 13.53
C GLY A 202 -8.11 1.28 12.59
N THR A 203 -7.17 0.78 11.79
CA THR A 203 -7.39 -0.31 10.82
C THR A 203 -6.81 -1.67 11.25
N LEU A 204 -6.33 -1.78 12.49
CA LEU A 204 -5.91 -3.07 13.04
C LEU A 204 -7.10 -4.02 13.21
N PRO A 205 -6.95 -5.31 12.85
CA PRO A 205 -7.98 -6.30 13.09
C PRO A 205 -8.18 -6.54 14.60
N ILE A 206 -9.41 -6.48 15.05
CA ILE A 206 -9.76 -6.69 16.46
C ILE A 206 -10.34 -8.09 16.64
N PHE A 207 -9.77 -8.85 17.53
CA PHE A 207 -10.20 -10.22 17.87
C PHE A 207 -10.38 -10.42 19.37
N SER A 208 -11.22 -11.40 19.72
CA SER A 208 -11.56 -11.70 21.11
C SER A 208 -10.34 -12.24 21.87
N ARG A 209 -10.19 -11.82 23.12
CA ARG A 209 -9.22 -12.39 24.08
C ARG A 209 -9.42 -13.88 24.33
N ALA A 210 -10.61 -14.40 24.05
CA ALA A 210 -10.91 -15.81 24.20
C ALA A 210 -10.32 -16.67 23.08
N TRP A 211 -9.99 -16.08 21.92
CA TRP A 211 -9.40 -16.82 20.80
C TRP A 211 -7.98 -17.26 21.13
N GLY A 212 -7.80 -18.57 21.32
CA GLY A 212 -6.52 -19.17 21.67
C GLY A 212 -6.03 -18.87 23.08
N ALA A 213 -6.93 -18.48 23.99
CA ALA A 213 -6.58 -18.14 25.39
C ALA A 213 -5.69 -19.20 26.05
N GLY A 214 -4.60 -18.75 26.68
CA GLY A 214 -3.64 -19.62 27.37
C GLY A 214 -2.59 -20.29 26.47
N LYS A 215 -2.60 -20.02 25.15
CA LYS A 215 -1.60 -20.54 24.21
C LYS A 215 -0.72 -19.41 23.64
N PRO A 216 0.56 -19.66 23.34
CA PRO A 216 1.33 -18.77 22.47
C PRO A 216 0.61 -18.56 21.14
N PHE A 217 0.57 -17.33 20.64
CA PHE A 217 -0.27 -16.97 19.50
C PHE A 217 0.09 -17.70 18.20
N ASP A 218 1.36 -18.08 18.02
CA ASP A 218 1.84 -18.89 16.88
C ASP A 218 1.44 -20.37 16.97
N GLN A 219 0.92 -20.82 18.10
CA GLN A 219 0.34 -22.15 18.30
C GLN A 219 -1.18 -22.17 18.12
N VAL A 220 -1.83 -21.00 18.01
CA VAL A 220 -3.26 -20.87 17.68
C VAL A 220 -3.41 -21.04 16.17
N VAL A 221 -3.49 -22.28 15.72
CA VAL A 221 -3.38 -22.66 14.29
C VAL A 221 -4.73 -23.12 13.74
N MET A 222 -5.36 -24.09 14.41
CA MET A 222 -6.57 -24.78 13.95
C MET A 222 -7.85 -24.31 14.66
N GLU A 223 -7.73 -23.43 15.62
CA GLU A 223 -8.88 -22.83 16.30
C GLU A 223 -9.49 -21.75 15.40
N PRO A 224 -10.78 -21.89 15.03
CA PRO A 224 -11.47 -20.84 14.28
C PRO A 224 -11.42 -19.50 15.01
N PRO A 225 -11.13 -18.39 14.33
CA PRO A 225 -11.08 -17.09 14.96
C PRO A 225 -12.43 -16.66 15.55
N ILE A 226 -12.40 -15.98 16.69
CA ILE A 226 -13.55 -15.29 17.27
C ILE A 226 -13.42 -13.81 16.85
N GLY A 227 -14.01 -13.48 15.71
CA GLY A 227 -14.05 -12.13 15.14
C GLY A 227 -15.41 -11.48 15.30
N SER A 228 -15.56 -10.26 14.80
CA SER A 228 -16.78 -9.46 14.81
C SER A 228 -17.27 -9.08 13.39
N GLY A 229 -16.58 -9.57 12.36
CA GLY A 229 -16.80 -9.19 10.98
C GLY A 229 -18.09 -9.75 10.36
N PRO A 230 -18.39 -9.39 9.10
CA PRO A 230 -19.67 -9.71 8.44
C PRO A 230 -19.86 -11.19 8.10
N TYR A 231 -18.82 -12.02 8.17
CA TYR A 231 -18.88 -13.45 7.85
C TYR A 231 -18.31 -14.32 8.95
N ARG A 232 -18.79 -15.56 8.97
CA ARG A 232 -18.28 -16.67 9.80
C ARG A 232 -17.69 -17.75 8.90
N ILE A 233 -16.78 -18.56 9.43
CA ILE A 233 -16.27 -19.74 8.75
C ILE A 233 -17.39 -20.78 8.67
N GLY A 234 -17.68 -21.22 7.45
CA GLY A 234 -18.56 -22.35 7.14
C GLY A 234 -17.76 -23.63 6.84
N PRO A 235 -18.20 -24.45 5.87
CA PRO A 235 -17.48 -25.66 5.46
C PRO A 235 -16.07 -25.36 4.96
N VAL A 236 -15.11 -26.18 5.40
CA VAL A 236 -13.69 -26.09 5.04
C VAL A 236 -13.17 -27.45 4.59
N ARG A 237 -12.43 -27.46 3.50
CA ARG A 237 -11.55 -28.56 3.10
C ARG A 237 -10.14 -28.03 2.97
N PHE A 238 -9.31 -28.22 4.00
CA PHE A 238 -7.95 -27.72 4.01
C PHE A 238 -7.19 -28.08 2.74
N GLY A 239 -6.50 -27.09 2.18
CA GLY A 239 -5.79 -27.23 0.93
C GLY A 239 -6.63 -27.21 -0.36
N LYS A 240 -7.96 -27.12 -0.26
CA LYS A 240 -8.86 -27.15 -1.42
C LYS A 240 -9.79 -25.94 -1.51
N ASP A 241 -10.62 -25.75 -0.51
CA ASP A 241 -11.61 -24.68 -0.49
C ASP A 241 -12.06 -24.33 0.94
N ILE A 242 -12.59 -23.11 1.06
CA ILE A 242 -13.27 -22.61 2.24
C ILE A 242 -14.53 -21.87 1.83
N THR A 243 -15.57 -22.00 2.64
CA THR A 243 -16.80 -21.21 2.51
C THR A 243 -16.90 -20.27 3.70
N TYR A 244 -17.12 -18.99 3.43
CA TYR A 244 -17.54 -18.01 4.42
C TYR A 244 -19.06 -17.85 4.31
N VAL A 245 -19.76 -17.85 5.43
CA VAL A 245 -21.21 -17.69 5.52
C VAL A 245 -21.52 -16.37 6.20
N ARG A 246 -22.38 -15.58 5.60
CA ARG A 246 -22.76 -14.28 6.14
C ARG A 246 -23.38 -14.45 7.54
N ASP A 247 -22.96 -13.63 8.48
CA ASP A 247 -23.57 -13.59 9.79
C ASP A 247 -24.91 -12.84 9.72
N ALA A 248 -26.04 -13.56 9.91
CA ALA A 248 -27.36 -12.97 9.89
C ALA A 248 -27.57 -11.91 10.99
N ASP A 249 -26.86 -12.11 12.11
CA ASP A 249 -26.92 -11.24 13.29
C ASP A 249 -25.75 -10.24 13.34
N TYR A 250 -25.11 -9.99 12.19
CA TYR A 250 -23.98 -9.07 12.14
C TYR A 250 -24.35 -7.71 12.75
N TRP A 251 -23.65 -7.37 13.81
CA TRP A 251 -23.95 -6.21 14.66
C TRP A 251 -23.90 -4.87 13.93
N ALA A 252 -23.07 -4.75 12.88
CA ALA A 252 -22.82 -3.48 12.17
C ALA A 252 -23.64 -3.34 10.86
N LYS A 253 -24.52 -4.29 10.52
CA LYS A 253 -25.22 -4.34 9.23
C LYS A 253 -25.98 -3.05 8.85
N ASP A 254 -26.46 -2.31 9.83
CA ASP A 254 -27.24 -1.08 9.64
C ASP A 254 -26.39 0.20 9.82
N LEU A 255 -25.08 0.07 10.08
CA LEU A 255 -24.19 1.23 10.16
C LEU A 255 -23.93 1.81 8.76
N PRO A 256 -23.86 3.14 8.60
CA PRO A 256 -23.61 3.80 7.32
C PRO A 256 -22.43 3.21 6.53
N VAL A 257 -21.36 2.84 7.22
CA VAL A 257 -20.15 2.23 6.62
C VAL A 257 -20.37 0.79 6.12
N ARG A 258 -21.54 0.17 6.40
CA ARG A 258 -21.87 -1.22 6.05
C ARG A 258 -23.14 -1.36 5.22
N VAL A 259 -23.98 -0.34 5.15
CA VAL A 259 -25.16 -0.37 4.29
C VAL A 259 -24.75 -0.61 2.84
N GLY A 260 -25.39 -1.58 2.17
CA GLY A 260 -25.11 -1.94 0.77
C GLY A 260 -23.79 -2.69 0.55
N THR A 261 -23.15 -3.15 1.62
CA THR A 261 -21.91 -3.93 1.53
C THR A 261 -22.12 -5.40 1.92
N TYR A 262 -21.18 -6.28 1.49
CA TYR A 262 -21.17 -7.70 1.84
C TYR A 262 -22.50 -8.41 1.56
N ASN A 263 -22.99 -8.29 0.33
CA ASN A 263 -24.35 -8.67 -0.04
C ASN A 263 -24.57 -10.18 -0.25
N PHE A 264 -23.48 -10.96 -0.41
CA PHE A 264 -23.59 -12.40 -0.65
C PHE A 264 -23.88 -13.17 0.64
N GLU A 265 -24.75 -14.17 0.58
CA GLU A 265 -25.00 -15.11 1.67
C GLU A 265 -23.80 -16.02 1.92
N ARG A 266 -23.12 -16.42 0.83
CA ARG A 266 -21.96 -17.31 0.86
C ARG A 266 -20.86 -16.79 -0.03
N ILE A 267 -19.63 -16.92 0.42
CA ILE A 267 -18.42 -16.68 -0.39
C ILE A 267 -17.60 -17.96 -0.36
N GLU A 268 -17.49 -18.63 -1.50
CA GLU A 268 -16.72 -19.86 -1.67
C GLU A 268 -15.37 -19.52 -2.32
N ILE A 269 -14.27 -19.85 -1.67
CA ILE A 269 -12.91 -19.64 -2.19
C ILE A 269 -12.31 -20.98 -2.56
N LYS A 270 -11.96 -21.15 -3.84
CA LYS A 270 -11.27 -22.34 -4.35
C LYS A 270 -9.80 -22.07 -4.61
N ILE A 271 -8.97 -23.09 -4.46
CA ILE A 271 -7.54 -23.04 -4.75
C ILE A 271 -7.22 -23.84 -6.01
N TYR A 272 -6.45 -23.24 -6.91
CA TYR A 272 -5.92 -23.88 -8.11
C TYR A 272 -4.40 -23.67 -8.17
N LYS A 273 -3.66 -24.69 -8.63
CA LYS A 273 -2.20 -24.70 -8.63
C LYS A 273 -1.57 -23.68 -9.57
N ASP A 274 -2.21 -23.39 -10.71
CA ASP A 274 -1.66 -22.52 -11.73
C ASP A 274 -2.72 -21.69 -12.47
N ASN A 275 -2.28 -20.67 -13.20
CA ASN A 275 -3.16 -19.76 -13.93
C ASN A 275 -3.90 -20.42 -15.10
N THR A 276 -3.37 -21.50 -15.69
CA THR A 276 -4.06 -22.21 -16.77
C THR A 276 -5.28 -22.95 -16.20
N ALA A 277 -5.07 -23.69 -15.10
CA ALA A 277 -6.15 -24.38 -14.40
C ALA A 277 -7.23 -23.37 -13.92
N ARG A 278 -6.83 -22.20 -13.40
CA ARG A 278 -7.76 -21.12 -13.01
C ARG A 278 -8.61 -20.64 -14.19
N LEU A 279 -7.99 -20.38 -15.35
CA LEU A 279 -8.71 -19.89 -16.51
C LEU A 279 -9.71 -20.93 -17.05
N GLU A 280 -9.31 -22.19 -17.13
CA GLU A 280 -10.21 -23.25 -17.60
C GLU A 280 -11.36 -23.51 -16.60
N ALA A 281 -11.10 -23.43 -15.30
CA ALA A 281 -12.14 -23.53 -14.26
C ALA A 281 -13.14 -22.35 -14.32
N LEU A 282 -12.70 -21.11 -14.62
CA LEU A 282 -13.58 -19.97 -14.89
C LEU A 282 -14.48 -20.27 -16.09
N LYS A 283 -13.90 -20.75 -17.20
CA LYS A 283 -14.66 -21.14 -18.40
C LYS A 283 -15.63 -22.30 -18.16
N ALA A 284 -15.26 -23.23 -17.28
CA ALA A 284 -16.16 -24.30 -16.82
C ALA A 284 -17.31 -23.76 -15.95
N GLY A 285 -17.17 -22.59 -15.34
CA GLY A 285 -18.14 -21.98 -14.41
C GLY A 285 -18.01 -22.45 -12.98
N GLU A 286 -16.81 -22.93 -12.61
CA GLU A 286 -16.52 -23.37 -11.25
C GLU A 286 -16.39 -22.21 -10.25
N PHE A 287 -16.08 -21.01 -10.74
CA PHE A 287 -16.11 -19.76 -9.97
C PHE A 287 -16.55 -18.59 -10.87
N ASP A 288 -16.83 -17.46 -10.29
CA ASP A 288 -17.60 -16.39 -10.93
C ASP A 288 -16.77 -15.18 -11.35
N VAL A 289 -15.60 -14.93 -10.76
CA VAL A 289 -14.76 -13.75 -11.05
C VAL A 289 -13.28 -14.13 -11.03
N MET A 290 -12.51 -13.59 -11.98
CA MET A 290 -11.05 -13.68 -12.01
C MET A 290 -10.44 -12.37 -12.48
N ARG A 291 -9.40 -11.90 -11.77
CA ARG A 291 -8.54 -10.79 -12.18
C ARG A 291 -7.34 -11.31 -12.96
N PHE A 292 -6.96 -10.57 -14.00
CA PHE A 292 -5.87 -10.94 -14.91
C PHE A 292 -4.73 -9.92 -14.84
N PHE A 293 -3.54 -10.41 -14.54
CA PHE A 293 -2.30 -9.62 -14.55
C PHE A 293 -1.52 -9.81 -15.85
N SER A 294 -1.63 -10.98 -16.49
CA SER A 294 -0.93 -11.31 -17.72
C SER A 294 -1.64 -10.69 -18.94
N ALA A 295 -0.97 -9.77 -19.63
CA ALA A 295 -1.46 -9.20 -20.89
C ALA A 295 -1.69 -10.27 -21.97
N GLY A 296 -0.81 -11.27 -22.04
CA GLY A 296 -0.92 -12.36 -23.00
C GLY A 296 -2.14 -13.26 -22.76
N ASP A 297 -2.45 -13.58 -21.50
CA ASP A 297 -3.65 -14.35 -21.17
C ASP A 297 -4.90 -13.52 -21.47
N TRP A 298 -4.92 -12.27 -21.05
CA TRP A 298 -6.02 -11.35 -21.31
C TRP A 298 -6.34 -11.19 -22.78
N ALA A 299 -5.33 -10.99 -23.63
CA ALA A 299 -5.51 -10.77 -25.06
C ALA A 299 -5.92 -12.03 -25.82
N ARG A 300 -5.32 -13.19 -25.49
CA ARG A 300 -5.40 -14.38 -26.34
C ARG A 300 -6.22 -15.54 -25.76
N ARG A 301 -6.32 -15.65 -24.43
CA ARG A 301 -6.90 -16.83 -23.79
C ARG A 301 -8.27 -16.57 -23.15
N VAL A 302 -8.56 -15.30 -22.77
CA VAL A 302 -9.84 -14.91 -22.18
C VAL A 302 -10.88 -14.72 -23.30
N ASN A 303 -11.34 -15.85 -23.83
CA ASN A 303 -12.33 -15.96 -24.90
C ASN A 303 -13.02 -17.34 -24.86
N GLY A 304 -13.99 -17.56 -25.74
CA GLY A 304 -14.69 -18.83 -25.90
C GLY A 304 -16.22 -18.69 -25.86
N LYS A 305 -16.94 -19.82 -25.90
CA LYS A 305 -18.40 -19.86 -26.05
C LYS A 305 -19.14 -19.04 -24.98
N LYS A 306 -18.71 -19.11 -23.73
CA LYS A 306 -19.34 -18.35 -22.63
C LYS A 306 -19.12 -16.83 -22.72
N PHE A 307 -18.01 -16.40 -23.33
CA PHE A 307 -17.80 -14.98 -23.63
C PHE A 307 -18.63 -14.51 -24.81
N THR A 308 -18.79 -15.36 -25.84
CA THR A 308 -19.64 -15.04 -26.99
C THR A 308 -21.13 -15.00 -26.63
N SER A 309 -21.58 -15.85 -25.70
CA SER A 309 -22.97 -15.87 -25.22
C SER A 309 -23.29 -14.74 -24.23
N GLY A 310 -22.28 -14.01 -23.72
CA GLY A 310 -22.47 -13.00 -22.69
C GLY A 310 -22.62 -13.58 -21.27
N GLU A 311 -22.46 -14.89 -21.07
CA GLU A 311 -22.40 -15.48 -19.72
C GLU A 311 -21.18 -14.97 -18.96
N LEU A 312 -19.99 -15.00 -19.61
CA LEU A 312 -18.77 -14.38 -19.11
C LEU A 312 -18.51 -13.07 -19.85
N VAL A 313 -18.18 -12.04 -19.12
CA VAL A 313 -17.86 -10.71 -19.65
C VAL A 313 -16.44 -10.34 -19.26
N LYS A 314 -15.70 -9.72 -20.20
CA LYS A 314 -14.42 -9.05 -19.96
C LYS A 314 -14.68 -7.59 -19.63
N GLY A 315 -14.11 -7.11 -18.53
CA GLY A 315 -14.14 -5.69 -18.15
C GLY A 315 -12.74 -5.17 -17.86
N GLU A 316 -12.46 -3.96 -18.31
CA GLU A 316 -11.30 -3.18 -17.89
C GLU A 316 -11.82 -1.98 -17.10
N PHE A 317 -11.49 -1.95 -15.80
CA PHE A 317 -12.00 -0.98 -14.85
C PHE A 317 -10.87 -0.07 -14.42
N ALA A 318 -10.88 1.18 -14.90
CA ALA A 318 -9.89 2.19 -14.55
C ALA A 318 -9.98 2.52 -13.05
N HIS A 319 -8.82 2.64 -12.39
CA HIS A 319 -8.71 2.96 -10.98
C HIS A 319 -7.72 4.10 -10.75
N GLN A 320 -7.75 4.70 -9.55
CA GLN A 320 -6.80 5.74 -9.12
C GLN A 320 -5.83 5.23 -8.05
N LEU A 321 -5.67 3.90 -7.93
CA LEU A 321 -4.63 3.35 -7.07
C LEU A 321 -3.26 3.81 -7.57
N PRO A 322 -2.30 4.09 -6.68
CA PRO A 322 -0.93 4.31 -7.07
C PRO A 322 -0.45 3.20 -7.99
N THR A 323 0.21 3.54 -9.09
CA THR A 323 0.68 2.51 -10.04
C THR A 323 1.84 1.70 -9.50
N GLY A 324 2.46 2.18 -8.43
CA GLY A 324 3.78 1.72 -8.04
C GLY A 324 4.83 2.07 -9.10
N PHE A 325 6.05 1.65 -8.90
CA PHE A 325 7.13 1.89 -9.84
C PHE A 325 7.87 0.61 -10.18
N GLN A 326 7.47 -0.03 -11.26
CA GLN A 326 8.21 -1.17 -11.80
C GLN A 326 9.37 -0.68 -12.66
N SER A 327 10.58 -1.14 -12.36
CA SER A 327 11.81 -0.67 -13.01
C SER A 327 12.89 -1.74 -13.10
N TYR A 328 13.84 -1.56 -14.03
CA TYR A 328 15.17 -2.14 -13.88
C TYR A 328 15.96 -1.21 -12.96
N VAL A 329 16.47 -1.77 -11.87
CA VAL A 329 17.30 -1.09 -10.88
C VAL A 329 18.76 -1.22 -11.27
N LEU A 330 19.47 -0.10 -11.31
CA LEU A 330 20.90 -0.03 -11.60
C LEU A 330 21.67 0.17 -10.30
N ASN A 331 22.46 -0.82 -9.88
CA ASN A 331 23.19 -0.77 -8.61
C ASN A 331 24.42 0.15 -8.69
N THR A 332 24.29 1.36 -8.19
CA THR A 332 25.38 2.38 -8.23
C THR A 332 26.55 2.09 -7.29
N ARG A 333 26.49 1.01 -6.48
CA ARG A 333 27.67 0.53 -5.74
C ARG A 333 28.72 -0.06 -6.67
N LYS A 334 28.32 -0.43 -7.91
CA LYS A 334 29.23 -0.92 -8.94
C LYS A 334 29.91 0.27 -9.64
N PRO A 335 31.26 0.32 -9.72
CA PRO A 335 31.99 1.48 -10.25
C PRO A 335 31.54 1.94 -11.64
N TYR A 336 31.24 1.01 -12.53
CA TYR A 336 30.80 1.28 -13.91
C TYR A 336 29.33 1.75 -14.01
N LEU A 337 28.58 1.73 -12.91
CA LEU A 337 27.21 2.27 -12.83
C LEU A 337 27.15 3.59 -12.01
N GLN A 338 28.27 4.12 -11.53
CA GLN A 338 28.30 5.37 -10.79
C GLN A 338 28.08 6.60 -11.68
N ASP A 339 28.56 6.56 -12.93
CA ASP A 339 28.35 7.64 -13.89
C ASP A 339 26.91 7.64 -14.41
N GLU A 340 26.19 8.76 -14.23
CA GLU A 340 24.80 8.89 -14.64
C GLU A 340 24.61 8.76 -16.16
N ARG A 341 25.62 9.16 -16.95
CA ARG A 341 25.59 9.06 -18.42
C ARG A 341 25.56 7.59 -18.88
N VAL A 342 26.26 6.71 -18.16
CA VAL A 342 26.19 5.26 -18.40
C VAL A 342 24.78 4.76 -18.09
N ARG A 343 24.20 5.14 -16.94
CA ARG A 343 22.85 4.74 -16.56
C ARG A 343 21.80 5.24 -17.55
N GLN A 344 21.91 6.50 -17.98
CA GLN A 344 21.03 7.07 -18.99
C GLN A 344 21.13 6.32 -20.32
N ALA A 345 22.35 5.97 -20.76
CA ALA A 345 22.59 5.22 -22.00
C ALA A 345 21.92 3.83 -21.98
N LEU A 346 21.97 3.13 -20.82
CA LEU A 346 21.29 1.84 -20.66
C LEU A 346 19.77 1.99 -20.83
N GLY A 347 19.17 3.06 -20.26
CA GLY A 347 17.75 3.36 -20.40
C GLY A 347 17.31 3.67 -21.83
N LEU A 348 18.14 4.38 -22.60
CA LEU A 348 17.89 4.72 -24.02
C LEU A 348 17.84 3.47 -24.93
N ALA A 349 18.45 2.37 -24.53
CA ALA A 349 18.43 1.11 -25.28
C ALA A 349 17.13 0.30 -25.09
N LEU A 350 16.24 0.68 -24.15
CA LEU A 350 14.98 -0.01 -23.91
C LEU A 350 13.89 0.44 -24.89
N ASP A 351 13.49 -0.42 -25.80
CA ASP A 351 12.40 -0.18 -26.76
C ASP A 351 11.06 -0.65 -26.18
N TYR A 352 10.52 0.14 -25.24
CA TYR A 352 9.26 -0.19 -24.58
C TYR A 352 8.09 -0.28 -25.58
N GLU A 353 7.98 0.67 -26.51
CA GLU A 353 6.86 0.73 -27.43
C GLU A 353 6.78 -0.49 -28.35
N TRP A 354 7.93 -0.97 -28.80
CA TRP A 354 7.99 -2.25 -29.53
C TRP A 354 7.57 -3.43 -28.65
N MET A 355 8.10 -3.47 -27.41
CA MET A 355 7.75 -4.53 -26.47
C MET A 355 6.25 -4.50 -26.15
N ASN A 356 5.68 -3.32 -25.93
CA ASN A 356 4.25 -3.18 -25.63
C ASN A 356 3.38 -3.66 -26.80
N ARG A 357 3.73 -3.32 -28.02
CA ARG A 357 2.99 -3.81 -29.21
C ARG A 357 3.16 -5.30 -29.42
N GLN A 358 4.41 -5.82 -29.42
CA GLN A 358 4.70 -7.17 -29.86
C GLN A 358 4.55 -8.25 -28.78
N MET A 359 4.76 -7.87 -27.52
CA MET A 359 4.77 -8.83 -26.40
C MET A 359 3.60 -8.64 -25.46
N PHE A 360 3.12 -7.41 -25.30
CA PHE A 360 2.11 -7.04 -24.30
C PHE A 360 0.78 -6.57 -24.92
N TYR A 361 0.63 -6.66 -26.25
CA TYR A 361 -0.64 -6.39 -26.96
C TYR A 361 -1.19 -4.99 -26.73
N GLY A 362 -0.32 -4.00 -26.48
CA GLY A 362 -0.73 -2.63 -26.14
C GLY A 362 -1.35 -2.46 -24.77
N ALA A 363 -1.27 -3.48 -23.90
CA ALA A 363 -2.03 -3.57 -22.68
C ALA A 363 -1.44 -2.78 -21.49
N TYR A 364 -0.22 -2.26 -21.61
CA TYR A 364 0.43 -1.53 -20.53
C TYR A 364 0.71 -0.08 -20.89
N GLN A 365 0.86 0.74 -19.85
CA GLN A 365 1.33 2.11 -19.94
C GLN A 365 2.77 2.19 -19.42
N ARG A 366 3.58 3.09 -20.00
CA ARG A 366 4.93 3.36 -19.51
C ARG A 366 4.83 4.01 -18.14
N VAL A 367 5.56 3.48 -17.16
CA VAL A 367 5.74 4.15 -15.86
C VAL A 367 6.64 5.37 -16.08
N ARG A 368 6.34 6.49 -15.42
CA ARG A 368 7.07 7.76 -15.59
C ARG A 368 7.89 8.12 -14.37
N GLY A 369 7.35 7.95 -13.17
CA GLY A 369 7.99 8.32 -11.91
C GLY A 369 7.55 7.42 -10.75
N ILE A 370 8.16 7.62 -9.60
CA ILE A 370 7.94 6.79 -8.40
C ILE A 370 6.56 7.02 -7.75
N PHE A 371 5.91 8.14 -8.04
CA PHE A 371 4.60 8.51 -7.49
C PHE A 371 3.46 8.42 -8.52
N GLY A 372 3.63 7.62 -9.57
CA GLY A 372 2.64 7.52 -10.64
C GLY A 372 1.21 7.30 -10.16
N ASN A 373 0.27 8.03 -10.74
CA ASN A 373 -1.16 8.04 -10.41
C ASN A 373 -1.48 8.51 -8.98
N THR A 374 -0.67 9.42 -8.44
CA THR A 374 -0.91 10.08 -7.15
C THR A 374 -0.78 11.59 -7.29
N PRO A 375 -1.24 12.39 -6.33
CA PRO A 375 -1.00 13.84 -6.32
C PRO A 375 0.50 14.23 -6.28
N CYS A 376 1.36 13.34 -5.78
CA CYS A 376 2.82 13.51 -5.74
C CYS A 376 3.51 13.32 -7.11
N ALA A 377 2.78 12.88 -8.16
CA ALA A 377 3.36 12.66 -9.48
C ALA A 377 3.77 13.98 -10.15
N THR A 378 5.04 14.08 -10.48
CA THR A 378 5.65 15.30 -11.03
C THR A 378 5.40 15.45 -12.52
N GLN A 379 5.12 16.66 -12.96
CA GLN A 379 4.95 17.01 -14.37
C GLN A 379 5.60 18.36 -14.69
N GLY A 380 5.95 18.59 -15.96
CA GLY A 380 6.44 19.87 -16.44
C GLY A 380 7.69 20.38 -15.72
N SER A 381 7.89 21.70 -15.73
CA SER A 381 9.00 22.38 -15.06
C SER A 381 8.71 22.57 -13.56
N PRO A 382 9.78 22.70 -12.73
CA PRO A 382 9.59 22.87 -11.28
C PRO A 382 8.91 24.20 -10.94
N THR A 383 8.07 24.17 -9.90
CA THR A 383 7.46 25.36 -9.32
C THR A 383 8.46 26.18 -8.50
N PRO A 384 8.15 27.44 -8.12
CA PRO A 384 9.01 28.22 -7.24
C PRO A 384 9.28 27.52 -5.89
N GLU A 385 8.28 26.81 -5.34
CA GLU A 385 8.38 26.07 -4.08
C GLU A 385 9.31 24.86 -4.23
N GLU A 386 9.21 24.11 -5.34
CA GLU A 386 10.13 23.03 -5.68
C GLU A 386 11.57 23.55 -5.82
N LEU A 387 11.75 24.66 -6.57
CA LEU A 387 13.05 25.31 -6.75
C LEU A 387 13.67 25.75 -5.41
N ALA A 388 12.87 26.31 -4.50
CA ALA A 388 13.35 26.72 -3.19
C ALA A 388 13.91 25.54 -2.37
N LEU A 389 13.28 24.35 -2.47
CA LEU A 389 13.79 23.13 -1.83
C LEU A 389 15.04 22.57 -2.51
N MET A 390 15.14 22.69 -3.84
CA MET A 390 16.22 22.10 -4.63
C MET A 390 17.46 22.98 -4.68
N GLN A 391 17.33 24.33 -4.63
CA GLN A 391 18.40 25.29 -4.81
C GLN A 391 19.60 25.09 -3.85
N PRO A 392 19.42 24.74 -2.55
CA PRO A 392 20.53 24.45 -1.64
C PRO A 392 21.43 23.31 -2.11
N PHE A 393 20.93 22.46 -3.00
CA PHE A 393 21.60 21.25 -3.51
C PHE A 393 22.00 21.36 -4.97
N ALA A 394 21.98 22.57 -5.56
CA ALA A 394 22.26 22.78 -6.99
C ALA A 394 23.63 22.24 -7.45
N ALA A 395 24.63 22.19 -6.55
CA ALA A 395 25.94 21.63 -6.85
C ALA A 395 25.98 20.09 -6.92
N THR A 396 24.97 19.40 -6.37
CA THR A 396 24.95 17.93 -6.24
C THR A 396 23.82 17.27 -7.00
N LEU A 397 22.80 18.03 -7.35
CA LEU A 397 21.71 17.55 -8.21
C LEU A 397 22.12 17.64 -9.69
N PRO A 398 21.69 16.70 -10.53
CA PRO A 398 21.84 16.86 -11.98
C PRO A 398 21.24 18.19 -12.45
N PRO A 399 21.94 18.98 -13.27
CA PRO A 399 21.41 20.27 -13.76
C PRO A 399 20.06 20.15 -14.46
N ALA A 400 19.81 19.03 -15.13
CA ALA A 400 18.55 18.72 -15.78
C ALA A 400 17.35 18.62 -14.83
N ALA A 401 17.57 18.35 -13.53
CA ALA A 401 16.50 18.29 -12.53
C ALA A 401 15.81 19.65 -12.30
N PHE A 402 16.49 20.75 -12.62
CA PHE A 402 15.93 22.12 -12.58
C PHE A 402 15.12 22.50 -13.83
N GLY A 403 15.04 21.61 -14.80
CA GLY A 403 14.26 21.74 -16.02
C GLY A 403 12.95 20.93 -15.99
N PRO A 404 12.37 20.65 -17.15
CA PRO A 404 11.20 19.79 -17.26
C PRO A 404 11.47 18.39 -16.67
N MET A 405 10.42 17.75 -16.11
CA MET A 405 10.52 16.39 -15.61
C MET A 405 11.04 15.42 -16.67
N ALA A 406 11.93 14.51 -16.28
CA ALA A 406 12.48 13.50 -17.16
C ALA A 406 11.39 12.56 -17.68
N GLU A 407 11.17 12.57 -18.98
CA GLU A 407 10.29 11.61 -19.63
C GLU A 407 11.08 10.36 -20.03
N PRO A 408 10.51 9.15 -19.83
CA PRO A 408 11.15 7.92 -20.32
C PRO A 408 11.36 7.99 -21.83
N PRO A 409 12.53 7.54 -22.36
CA PRO A 409 12.82 7.58 -23.77
C PRO A 409 11.76 6.89 -24.61
N SER A 410 11.20 7.58 -25.61
CA SER A 410 10.23 7.00 -26.54
C SER A 410 10.90 6.58 -27.84
N THR A 411 10.38 5.49 -28.42
CA THR A 411 10.74 5.03 -29.77
C THR A 411 9.62 5.21 -30.78
N GLN A 412 8.51 5.86 -30.39
CA GLN A 412 7.44 6.31 -31.31
C GLN A 412 7.84 7.61 -32.02
N PRO A 413 7.39 7.83 -33.27
CA PRO A 413 7.61 9.08 -33.97
C PRO A 413 7.15 10.30 -33.15
N PRO A 414 7.93 11.41 -33.13
CA PRO A 414 9.16 11.66 -33.91
C PRO A 414 10.42 10.96 -33.36
N GLY A 415 10.36 10.25 -32.22
CA GLY A 415 11.45 9.46 -31.66
C GLY A 415 11.69 8.16 -32.45
N SER A 416 12.83 7.52 -32.20
CA SER A 416 13.15 6.20 -32.74
C SER A 416 14.22 5.50 -31.92
N LEU A 417 14.23 4.17 -31.94
CA LEU A 417 15.30 3.39 -31.30
C LEU A 417 16.68 3.78 -31.84
N ARG A 418 16.79 4.07 -33.17
CA ARG A 418 18.06 4.50 -33.77
C ARG A 418 18.56 5.81 -33.16
N ALA A 419 17.69 6.81 -33.04
CA ALA A 419 18.06 8.10 -32.42
C ALA A 419 18.48 7.90 -30.95
N ASN A 420 17.74 7.09 -30.19
CA ASN A 420 18.06 6.78 -28.79
C ASN A 420 19.43 6.05 -28.68
N LEU A 421 19.73 5.09 -29.56
CA LEU A 421 21.02 4.40 -29.55
C LEU A 421 22.19 5.31 -29.97
N LEU A 422 21.99 6.25 -30.89
CA LEU A 422 23.00 7.27 -31.21
C LEU A 422 23.29 8.18 -30.01
N LYS A 423 22.25 8.65 -29.31
CA LYS A 423 22.40 9.43 -28.08
C LYS A 423 23.10 8.61 -26.97
N ALA A 424 22.71 7.33 -26.80
CA ALA A 424 23.36 6.44 -25.85
C ALA A 424 24.85 6.26 -26.12
N ARG A 425 25.24 6.10 -27.39
CA ARG A 425 26.64 6.00 -27.80
C ARG A 425 27.43 7.26 -27.46
N ALA A 426 26.87 8.46 -27.71
CA ALA A 426 27.51 9.72 -27.36
C ALA A 426 27.75 9.83 -25.84
N LEU A 427 26.74 9.52 -25.03
CA LEU A 427 26.85 9.53 -23.57
C LEU A 427 27.93 8.57 -23.05
N LEU A 428 27.99 7.36 -23.62
CA LEU A 428 29.02 6.37 -23.24
C LEU A 428 30.42 6.87 -23.63
N GLN A 429 30.57 7.52 -24.77
CA GLN A 429 31.81 8.13 -25.20
C GLN A 429 32.26 9.26 -24.26
N GLU A 430 31.35 10.16 -23.89
CA GLU A 430 31.59 11.23 -22.93
C GLU A 430 31.96 10.67 -21.53
N ALA A 431 31.42 9.49 -21.17
CA ALA A 431 31.76 8.77 -19.94
C ALA A 431 33.08 7.97 -20.04
N GLY A 432 33.84 8.11 -21.14
CA GLY A 432 35.14 7.45 -21.32
C GLY A 432 35.08 6.02 -21.83
N TRP A 433 33.92 5.58 -22.37
CA TRP A 433 33.75 4.24 -22.94
C TRP A 433 33.79 4.31 -24.49
N THR A 434 34.59 3.46 -25.10
CA THR A 434 34.75 3.39 -26.56
C THR A 434 34.51 1.97 -27.08
N VAL A 435 33.96 1.87 -28.29
CA VAL A 435 33.77 0.56 -28.94
C VAL A 435 35.05 0.14 -29.64
N GLN A 436 35.60 -1.01 -29.27
CA GLN A 436 36.77 -1.64 -29.89
C GLN A 436 36.38 -3.09 -30.25
N ASP A 437 36.51 -3.45 -31.51
CA ASP A 437 36.15 -4.77 -32.04
C ASP A 437 34.71 -5.20 -31.65
N GLY A 438 33.75 -4.26 -31.67
CA GLY A 438 32.36 -4.53 -31.35
C GLY A 438 32.07 -4.61 -29.84
N VAL A 439 33.05 -4.43 -28.98
CA VAL A 439 32.92 -4.47 -27.50
C VAL A 439 33.19 -3.08 -26.91
N LEU A 440 32.32 -2.63 -26.04
CA LEU A 440 32.47 -1.37 -25.32
C LEU A 440 33.50 -1.52 -24.20
N ARG A 441 34.58 -0.70 -24.24
CA ARG A 441 35.70 -0.76 -23.29
C ARG A 441 35.99 0.58 -22.65
N ASN A 442 36.47 0.57 -21.39
CA ASN A 442 36.98 1.75 -20.72
C ASN A 442 38.43 2.06 -21.13
N ALA A 443 39.03 3.12 -20.58
CA ALA A 443 40.40 3.52 -20.88
C ALA A 443 41.45 2.45 -20.52
N GLN A 444 41.14 1.51 -19.62
CA GLN A 444 41.99 0.40 -19.23
C GLN A 444 41.76 -0.85 -20.11
N GLY A 445 40.96 -0.75 -21.17
CA GLY A 445 40.62 -1.84 -22.07
C GLY A 445 39.62 -2.88 -21.50
N GLN A 446 39.07 -2.65 -20.31
CA GLN A 446 38.11 -3.56 -19.69
C GLN A 446 36.74 -3.43 -20.33
N PRO A 447 36.08 -4.56 -20.67
CA PRO A 447 34.75 -4.52 -21.28
C PRO A 447 33.65 -4.15 -20.28
N LEU A 448 32.60 -3.47 -20.73
CA LEU A 448 31.40 -3.27 -19.92
C LEU A 448 30.53 -4.52 -19.99
N VAL A 449 30.60 -5.32 -18.94
CA VAL A 449 29.83 -6.55 -18.74
C VAL A 449 28.93 -6.36 -17.53
N LEU A 450 27.62 -6.53 -17.72
CA LEU A 450 26.60 -6.37 -16.70
C LEU A 450 25.88 -7.70 -16.49
N GLU A 451 25.56 -8.02 -15.24
CA GLU A 451 24.71 -9.15 -14.87
C GLU A 451 23.27 -8.68 -14.60
N TYR A 452 22.31 -9.25 -15.29
CA TYR A 452 20.91 -9.14 -14.91
C TYR A 452 20.52 -10.39 -14.12
N LEU A 453 20.26 -10.20 -12.82
CA LEU A 453 19.92 -11.28 -11.88
C LEU A 453 18.39 -11.42 -11.77
N ASP A 454 17.89 -12.67 -11.87
CA ASP A 454 16.46 -13.00 -11.73
C ASP A 454 16.28 -14.37 -11.06
N SER A 455 15.10 -14.62 -10.52
CA SER A 455 14.71 -15.93 -9.98
C SER A 455 13.90 -16.78 -10.95
N SER A 456 13.63 -16.28 -12.15
CA SER A 456 12.80 -16.95 -13.17
C SER A 456 13.46 -16.92 -14.55
N GLU A 457 13.69 -18.07 -15.14
CA GLU A 457 14.15 -18.19 -16.54
C GLU A 457 13.16 -17.57 -17.54
N GLY A 458 11.87 -17.56 -17.20
CA GLY A 458 10.82 -16.97 -18.02
C GLY A 458 10.99 -15.48 -18.29
N SER A 459 11.70 -14.76 -17.41
CA SER A 459 12.00 -13.34 -17.54
C SER A 459 12.96 -13.04 -18.70
N LEU A 460 13.79 -14.01 -19.13
CA LEU A 460 14.69 -13.84 -20.28
C LEU A 460 13.94 -13.37 -21.53
N ARG A 461 12.74 -13.88 -21.76
CA ARG A 461 11.93 -13.47 -22.93
C ARG A 461 11.68 -11.96 -22.94
N VAL A 462 11.50 -11.36 -21.77
CA VAL A 462 11.23 -9.93 -21.61
C VAL A 462 12.51 -9.09 -21.68
N VAL A 463 13.62 -9.61 -21.15
CA VAL A 463 14.93 -8.93 -21.11
C VAL A 463 15.65 -8.99 -22.46
N ALA A 464 15.48 -10.07 -23.24
CA ALA A 464 16.21 -10.33 -24.49
C ALA A 464 16.12 -9.20 -25.54
N PRO A 465 14.99 -8.49 -25.75
CA PRO A 465 14.97 -7.35 -26.67
C PRO A 465 15.90 -6.22 -26.24
N TRP A 466 15.93 -5.88 -24.95
CA TRP A 466 16.83 -4.89 -24.39
C TRP A 466 18.30 -5.34 -24.49
N GLN A 467 18.59 -6.59 -24.16
CA GLN A 467 19.93 -7.20 -24.30
C GLN A 467 20.46 -7.06 -25.74
N ARG A 468 19.63 -7.35 -26.76
CA ARG A 468 20.02 -7.18 -28.18
C ARG A 468 20.30 -5.69 -28.55
N ASN A 469 19.59 -4.77 -27.97
CA ASN A 469 19.84 -3.35 -28.21
C ASN A 469 21.12 -2.85 -27.52
N LEU A 470 21.40 -3.30 -26.31
CA LEU A 470 22.64 -3.05 -25.60
C LEU A 470 23.85 -3.62 -26.35
N GLN A 471 23.74 -4.79 -26.95
CA GLN A 471 24.79 -5.38 -27.78
C GLN A 471 25.17 -4.49 -28.98
N LYS A 472 24.22 -3.73 -29.58
CA LYS A 472 24.50 -2.75 -30.64
C LYS A 472 25.38 -1.59 -30.17
N LEU A 473 25.42 -1.32 -28.86
CA LEU A 473 26.30 -0.36 -28.20
C LEU A 473 27.63 -0.96 -27.75
N GLY A 474 27.82 -2.28 -27.95
CA GLY A 474 28.96 -3.03 -27.45
C GLY A 474 28.88 -3.44 -25.97
N VAL A 475 27.76 -3.19 -25.29
CA VAL A 475 27.53 -3.57 -23.91
C VAL A 475 27.12 -5.03 -23.83
N GLN A 476 27.74 -5.81 -22.95
CA GLN A 476 27.42 -7.21 -22.71
C GLN A 476 26.50 -7.34 -21.50
N LEU A 477 25.21 -7.58 -21.71
CA LEU A 477 24.25 -7.92 -20.64
C LEU A 477 24.13 -9.44 -20.55
N ARG A 478 24.46 -10.02 -19.38
CA ARG A 478 24.35 -11.46 -19.10
C ARG A 478 23.13 -11.71 -18.22
N PHE A 479 22.20 -12.49 -18.73
CA PHE A 479 21.04 -12.94 -17.96
C PHE A 479 21.46 -14.12 -17.05
N ARG A 480 21.21 -13.97 -15.73
CA ARG A 480 21.48 -14.99 -14.73
C ARG A 480 20.22 -15.34 -13.96
N SER A 481 19.71 -16.55 -14.15
CA SER A 481 18.64 -17.10 -13.31
C SER A 481 19.24 -17.98 -12.22
N VAL A 482 18.72 -17.82 -10.99
CA VAL A 482 19.07 -18.64 -9.81
C VAL A 482 17.79 -19.03 -9.09
N ASP A 483 17.86 -20.00 -8.16
CA ASP A 483 16.71 -20.31 -7.32
C ASP A 483 16.33 -19.11 -6.43
N TYR A 484 15.06 -19.11 -5.98
CA TYR A 484 14.50 -17.95 -5.28
C TYR A 484 15.24 -17.63 -3.96
N ALA A 485 15.69 -18.65 -3.22
CA ALA A 485 16.39 -18.43 -1.95
C ALA A 485 17.76 -17.75 -2.17
N LEU A 486 18.51 -18.21 -3.19
CA LEU A 486 19.77 -17.57 -3.58
C LEU A 486 19.55 -16.18 -4.16
N TYR A 487 18.48 -15.98 -4.94
CA TYR A 487 18.09 -14.66 -5.46
C TYR A 487 17.86 -13.68 -4.31
N GLU A 488 17.00 -14.02 -3.34
CA GLU A 488 16.72 -13.20 -2.16
C GLU A 488 18.00 -12.90 -1.36
N GLN A 489 18.85 -13.91 -1.13
CA GLN A 489 20.12 -13.71 -0.42
C GLN A 489 21.02 -12.70 -1.12
N ARG A 490 21.17 -12.80 -2.45
CA ARG A 490 21.99 -11.88 -3.24
C ARG A 490 21.44 -10.48 -3.27
N VAL A 491 20.12 -10.34 -3.44
CA VAL A 491 19.42 -9.03 -3.45
C VAL A 491 19.58 -8.32 -2.11
N ARG A 492 19.39 -9.01 -0.99
CA ARG A 492 19.56 -8.47 0.37
C ARG A 492 20.97 -7.96 0.64
N LYS A 493 21.99 -8.56 0.03
CA LYS A 493 23.40 -8.17 0.11
C LYS A 493 23.85 -7.22 -0.99
N PHE A 494 22.91 -6.76 -1.84
CA PHE A 494 23.19 -5.93 -3.02
C PHE A 494 24.22 -6.55 -3.98
N ASP A 495 24.30 -7.87 -4.04
CA ASP A 495 25.18 -8.61 -4.95
C ASP A 495 24.52 -8.83 -6.31
N PHE A 496 24.36 -7.75 -7.06
CA PHE A 496 23.86 -7.73 -8.43
C PHE A 496 24.32 -6.46 -9.14
N ASP A 497 24.23 -6.42 -10.47
CA ASP A 497 24.37 -5.19 -11.24
C ASP A 497 22.99 -4.62 -11.57
N ILE A 498 22.10 -5.47 -12.06
CA ILE A 498 20.75 -5.11 -12.47
C ILE A 498 19.76 -6.16 -11.97
N ILE A 499 18.65 -5.71 -11.42
CA ILE A 499 17.46 -6.52 -11.09
C ILE A 499 16.19 -5.82 -11.58
N SER A 500 15.06 -6.50 -11.59
CA SER A 500 13.73 -5.88 -11.77
C SER A 500 12.99 -5.85 -10.45
N ILE A 501 12.54 -4.67 -10.04
CA ILE A 501 11.74 -4.45 -8.83
C ILE A 501 10.47 -3.69 -9.18
N ALA A 502 9.38 -4.05 -8.50
CA ALA A 502 8.15 -3.26 -8.46
C ALA A 502 8.02 -2.65 -7.06
N TYR A 503 8.40 -1.40 -6.92
CA TYR A 503 8.13 -0.64 -5.70
C TYR A 503 6.63 -0.43 -5.55
N GLN A 504 6.10 -0.68 -4.37
CA GLN A 504 4.70 -0.41 -4.10
C GLN A 504 4.44 1.09 -4.09
N GLY A 505 3.36 1.52 -4.72
CA GLY A 505 2.93 2.91 -4.65
C GLY A 505 2.09 3.17 -3.41
N THR A 506 2.17 4.39 -2.90
CA THR A 506 1.31 4.90 -1.83
C THR A 506 0.71 6.24 -2.22
N ASN A 507 -0.51 6.51 -1.77
CA ASN A 507 -1.13 7.84 -1.88
C ASN A 507 -0.56 8.84 -0.85
N ASN A 508 0.07 8.32 0.20
CA ASN A 508 0.60 9.10 1.30
C ASN A 508 2.05 8.68 1.54
N PRO A 509 2.99 9.23 0.76
CA PRO A 509 4.40 8.94 0.95
C PRO A 509 4.90 9.49 2.29
N GLY A 510 5.73 8.71 2.98
CA GLY A 510 6.19 9.01 4.32
C GLY A 510 7.56 8.40 4.64
N GLN A 511 7.67 7.83 5.84
CA GLN A 511 8.93 7.31 6.37
C GLN A 511 9.53 6.15 5.56
N GLU A 512 8.71 5.38 4.83
CA GLU A 512 9.16 4.28 3.98
C GLU A 512 10.15 4.72 2.90
N LEU A 513 10.07 5.99 2.46
CA LEU A 513 11.00 6.55 1.48
C LEU A 513 12.44 6.58 1.98
N ALA A 514 12.66 6.65 3.29
CA ALA A 514 14.00 6.60 3.88
C ALA A 514 14.64 5.22 3.72
N ASP A 515 13.85 4.14 3.77
CA ASP A 515 14.32 2.79 3.47
C ASP A 515 14.60 2.60 1.97
N LEU A 516 13.75 3.18 1.10
CA LEU A 516 13.84 2.99 -0.34
C LEU A 516 14.96 3.82 -1.00
N PHE A 517 15.23 5.05 -0.53
CA PHE A 517 16.11 5.99 -1.21
C PHE A 517 17.03 6.78 -0.28
N GLY A 518 16.90 6.65 1.04
CA GLY A 518 17.73 7.40 1.99
C GLY A 518 19.18 6.92 2.01
N SER A 519 20.13 7.84 2.21
CA SER A 519 21.57 7.56 2.18
C SER A 519 22.00 6.53 3.21
N LYS A 520 21.38 6.49 4.40
CA LYS A 520 21.68 5.50 5.44
C LYS A 520 21.34 4.07 5.00
N ALA A 521 20.21 3.92 4.31
CA ALA A 521 19.76 2.63 3.81
C ALA A 521 20.67 2.07 2.70
N ALA A 522 21.42 2.92 2.01
CA ALA A 522 22.29 2.50 0.91
C ALA A 522 23.37 1.48 1.32
N ASP A 523 23.83 1.51 2.56
CA ASP A 523 24.85 0.58 3.08
C ASP A 523 24.29 -0.46 4.05
N GLN A 524 22.98 -0.43 4.30
CA GLN A 524 22.30 -1.35 5.19
C GLN A 524 21.78 -2.55 4.41
N GLU A 525 22.37 -3.73 4.61
CA GLU A 525 21.82 -4.98 4.07
C GLU A 525 20.34 -5.13 4.43
N ASP A 526 19.57 -5.73 3.55
CA ASP A 526 18.13 -5.95 3.72
C ASP A 526 17.24 -4.68 3.57
N SER A 527 17.82 -3.52 3.24
CA SER A 527 17.04 -2.30 2.95
C SER A 527 16.44 -2.31 1.53
N GLY A 528 15.44 -1.46 1.32
CA GLY A 528 14.82 -1.23 0.00
C GLY A 528 15.64 -0.33 -0.93
N ASN A 529 16.76 0.25 -0.49
CA ASN A 529 17.61 1.11 -1.31
C ASN A 529 18.48 0.28 -2.27
N PHE A 530 17.81 -0.50 -3.12
CA PHE A 530 18.47 -1.36 -4.11
C PHE A 530 19.39 -0.61 -5.07
N PRO A 531 19.06 0.61 -5.56
CA PRO A 531 19.94 1.34 -6.45
C PRO A 531 21.20 1.89 -5.76
N GLY A 532 21.23 1.97 -4.44
CA GLY A 532 22.37 2.54 -3.69
C GLY A 532 22.42 4.07 -3.74
N VAL A 533 21.27 4.72 -3.69
CA VAL A 533 21.19 6.19 -3.68
C VAL A 533 21.85 6.75 -2.43
N LYS A 534 22.82 7.65 -2.60
CA LYS A 534 23.46 8.42 -1.55
C LYS A 534 23.45 9.89 -1.97
N SER A 535 22.48 10.65 -1.48
CA SER A 535 22.29 12.04 -1.87
C SER A 535 21.76 12.87 -0.70
N PRO A 536 22.50 13.88 -0.24
CA PRO A 536 22.00 14.81 0.78
C PRO A 536 20.72 15.54 0.37
N ALA A 537 20.52 15.77 -0.93
CA ALA A 537 19.30 16.35 -1.47
C ALA A 537 18.10 15.40 -1.27
N VAL A 538 18.25 14.14 -1.66
CA VAL A 538 17.21 13.10 -1.46
C VAL A 538 16.87 12.96 0.02
N ASP A 539 17.85 12.91 0.90
CA ASP A 539 17.63 12.85 2.35
C ASP A 539 16.85 14.08 2.87
N ALA A 540 17.15 15.27 2.34
CA ALA A 540 16.44 16.49 2.72
C ALA A 540 14.99 16.49 2.23
N PHE A 541 14.73 16.03 1.00
CA PHE A 541 13.38 15.95 0.45
C PHE A 541 12.53 14.90 1.20
N ILE A 542 13.10 13.75 1.55
CA ILE A 542 12.43 12.74 2.39
C ILE A 542 12.06 13.36 3.75
N ARG A 543 12.98 14.07 4.41
CA ARG A 543 12.65 14.75 5.68
C ARG A 543 11.52 15.78 5.51
N ALA A 544 11.53 16.54 4.42
CA ALA A 544 10.47 17.52 4.13
C ALA A 544 9.11 16.84 3.91
N ILE A 545 9.08 15.70 3.23
CA ILE A 545 7.86 14.88 3.06
C ILE A 545 7.33 14.41 4.42
N VAL A 546 8.17 13.78 5.23
CA VAL A 546 7.79 13.22 6.54
C VAL A 546 7.29 14.30 7.50
N SER A 547 7.92 15.49 7.47
CA SER A 547 7.57 16.61 8.37
C SER A 547 6.50 17.55 7.82
N ALA A 548 6.00 17.34 6.59
CA ALA A 548 5.04 18.24 5.95
C ALA A 548 3.79 18.46 6.83
N PRO A 549 3.42 19.70 7.16
CA PRO A 549 2.26 19.97 8.03
C PRO A 549 0.92 19.82 7.30
N THR A 550 0.89 20.00 5.98
CA THR A 550 -0.30 19.90 5.12
C THR A 550 0.04 19.19 3.82
N GLN A 551 -0.98 18.80 3.05
CA GLN A 551 -0.81 18.20 1.74
C GLN A 551 -0.15 19.18 0.75
N GLU A 552 -0.48 20.46 0.83
CA GLU A 552 0.11 21.51 -0.01
C GLU A 552 1.62 21.65 0.24
N ALA A 553 2.07 21.48 1.48
CA ALA A 553 3.49 21.50 1.82
C ALA A 553 4.20 20.18 1.44
N LEU A 554 3.47 19.06 1.38
CA LEU A 554 3.97 17.76 0.97
C LEU A 554 4.35 17.72 -0.51
N LEU A 555 3.49 18.27 -1.39
CA LEU A 555 3.62 18.12 -2.84
C LEU A 555 4.96 18.65 -3.40
N PRO A 556 5.44 19.85 -3.07
CA PRO A 556 6.73 20.34 -3.58
C PRO A 556 7.90 19.43 -3.16
N ALA A 557 7.84 18.84 -1.96
CA ALA A 557 8.89 17.92 -1.49
C ALA A 557 8.86 16.57 -2.23
N CYS A 558 7.65 16.04 -2.50
CA CYS A 558 7.48 14.86 -3.35
C CYS A 558 8.05 15.10 -4.76
N HIS A 559 7.68 16.23 -5.37
CA HIS A 559 8.10 16.58 -6.72
C HIS A 559 9.63 16.74 -6.79
N ALA A 560 10.24 17.41 -5.80
CA ALA A 560 11.70 17.55 -5.74
C ALA A 560 12.40 16.19 -5.61
N LEU A 561 11.86 15.28 -4.78
CA LEU A 561 12.36 13.92 -4.66
C LEU A 561 12.26 13.16 -5.99
N GLU A 562 11.09 13.19 -6.62
CA GLU A 562 10.87 12.46 -7.86
C GLU A 562 11.77 12.95 -8.99
N ARG A 563 12.00 14.28 -9.11
CA ARG A 563 12.97 14.88 -10.04
C ARG A 563 14.38 14.37 -9.77
N ALA A 564 14.82 14.38 -8.51
CA ALA A 564 16.16 13.91 -8.14
C ALA A 564 16.39 12.43 -8.51
N ILE A 565 15.42 11.57 -8.25
CA ILE A 565 15.49 10.14 -8.58
C ILE A 565 15.45 9.92 -10.10
N ALA A 566 14.55 10.59 -10.82
CA ALA A 566 14.38 10.40 -12.26
C ALA A 566 15.59 10.91 -13.06
N HIS A 567 16.08 12.12 -12.75
CA HIS A 567 17.25 12.70 -13.43
C HIS A 567 18.58 12.07 -13.00
N GLY A 568 18.62 11.38 -11.83
CA GLY A 568 19.76 10.57 -11.44
C GLY A 568 19.87 9.24 -12.20
N HIS A 569 18.86 8.87 -13.00
CA HIS A 569 18.81 7.64 -13.80
C HIS A 569 19.13 6.36 -13.03
N TYR A 570 18.76 6.31 -11.74
CA TYR A 570 18.95 5.13 -10.89
C TYR A 570 18.08 3.95 -11.30
N LEU A 571 16.95 4.26 -11.93
CA LEU A 571 15.90 3.33 -12.27
C LEU A 571 15.53 3.51 -13.76
N ILE A 572 15.41 2.40 -14.49
CA ILE A 572 14.88 2.41 -15.86
C ILE A 572 13.40 2.05 -15.78
N PRO A 573 12.48 3.01 -16.01
CA PRO A 573 11.05 2.76 -15.92
C PRO A 573 10.59 1.65 -16.86
N GLN A 574 9.79 0.72 -16.34
CA GLN A 574 9.14 -0.33 -17.11
C GLN A 574 7.68 0.07 -17.44
N TRP A 575 6.70 -0.69 -17.00
CA TRP A 575 5.29 -0.51 -17.35
C TRP A 575 4.37 -0.92 -16.21
N SER A 576 3.15 -0.40 -16.23
CA SER A 576 2.07 -0.75 -15.32
C SER A 576 0.75 -0.96 -16.06
N GLY A 577 -0.19 -1.67 -15.42
CA GLY A 577 -1.57 -1.73 -15.89
C GLY A 577 -2.38 -0.59 -15.28
N GLY A 578 -3.06 0.22 -16.10
CA GLY A 578 -3.88 1.34 -15.63
C GLY A 578 -5.31 0.96 -15.23
N ALA A 579 -5.67 -0.33 -15.26
CA ALA A 579 -7.02 -0.81 -14.98
C ALA A 579 -7.01 -2.22 -14.38
N HIS A 580 -8.06 -2.54 -13.62
CA HIS A 580 -8.34 -3.92 -13.23
C HIS A 580 -8.93 -4.66 -14.42
N ARG A 581 -8.21 -5.67 -14.94
CA ARG A 581 -8.71 -6.57 -15.96
C ARG A 581 -9.40 -7.73 -15.30
N MET A 582 -10.72 -7.82 -15.45
CA MET A 582 -11.52 -8.83 -14.79
C MET A 582 -12.44 -9.55 -15.79
N ALA A 583 -12.54 -10.87 -15.64
CA ALA A 583 -13.62 -11.63 -16.28
C ALA A 583 -14.56 -12.14 -15.21
N TYR A 584 -15.87 -12.00 -15.46
CA TYR A 584 -16.88 -12.35 -14.48
C TYR A 584 -18.15 -12.92 -15.12
N ASN A 585 -18.92 -13.68 -14.35
CA ASN A 585 -20.18 -14.25 -14.78
C ASN A 585 -21.31 -13.20 -14.67
N ALA A 586 -21.65 -12.59 -15.79
CA ALA A 586 -22.66 -11.52 -15.85
C ALA A 586 -24.11 -12.02 -15.72
N TRP A 587 -24.35 -13.32 -15.85
CA TRP A 587 -25.69 -13.88 -15.61
C TRP A 587 -25.96 -14.05 -14.11
N ARG A 588 -24.94 -14.31 -13.32
CA ARG A 588 -25.06 -14.53 -11.87
C ARG A 588 -24.80 -13.28 -11.04
N LEU A 589 -23.93 -12.40 -11.50
CA LEU A 589 -23.48 -11.25 -10.74
C LEU A 589 -24.00 -9.94 -11.32
N ALA A 590 -24.37 -9.05 -10.42
CA ALA A 590 -24.63 -7.66 -10.72
C ALA A 590 -23.43 -6.83 -10.25
N VAL A 591 -23.00 -5.94 -11.16
CA VAL A 591 -21.86 -5.05 -10.96
C VAL A 591 -22.39 -3.66 -10.63
N PRO A 592 -21.95 -2.99 -9.56
CA PRO A 592 -22.27 -1.58 -9.30
C PRO A 592 -21.88 -0.69 -10.48
N GLY A 593 -22.62 0.41 -10.67
CA GLY A 593 -22.36 1.35 -11.77
C GLY A 593 -21.04 2.10 -11.67
N MET A 594 -20.39 2.10 -10.49
CA MET A 594 -19.15 2.82 -10.23
C MET A 594 -18.14 1.90 -9.52
N LEU A 595 -16.91 1.87 -10.05
CA LEU A 595 -15.75 1.36 -9.34
C LEU A 595 -15.25 2.45 -8.39
N PRO A 596 -15.11 2.18 -7.08
CA PRO A 596 -14.46 3.13 -6.18
C PRO A 596 -13.00 3.34 -6.60
N PRO A 597 -12.53 4.59 -6.74
CA PRO A 597 -11.24 4.88 -7.37
C PRO A 597 -10.03 4.28 -6.66
N TYR A 598 -10.11 4.06 -5.35
CA TYR A 598 -8.98 3.56 -4.54
C TYR A 598 -9.19 2.12 -4.05
N SER A 599 -10.14 1.37 -4.63
CA SER A 599 -10.35 -0.04 -4.28
C SER A 599 -9.49 -0.98 -5.13
N THR A 600 -9.09 -2.10 -4.56
CA THR A 600 -8.65 -3.23 -5.36
C THR A 600 -9.86 -3.88 -6.05
N GLY A 601 -9.62 -4.58 -7.18
CA GLY A 601 -10.73 -5.25 -7.88
C GLY A 601 -11.42 -6.30 -7.00
N GLU A 602 -10.66 -6.97 -6.15
CA GLU A 602 -11.17 -7.99 -5.22
C GLU A 602 -12.01 -7.39 -4.09
N GLU A 603 -11.57 -6.28 -3.49
CA GLU A 603 -12.33 -5.57 -2.46
C GLU A 603 -13.65 -5.03 -3.02
N TRP A 604 -13.62 -4.46 -4.22
CA TRP A 604 -14.81 -4.00 -4.92
C TRP A 604 -15.84 -5.11 -5.09
N VAL A 605 -15.41 -6.30 -5.57
CA VAL A 605 -16.28 -7.47 -5.71
C VAL A 605 -16.86 -7.91 -4.38
N LEU A 606 -15.99 -8.10 -3.37
CA LEU A 606 -16.39 -8.61 -2.06
C LEU A 606 -17.35 -7.68 -1.32
N GLN A 607 -17.09 -6.37 -1.39
CA GLN A 607 -17.85 -5.43 -0.60
C GLN A 607 -19.12 -4.93 -1.29
N THR A 608 -19.12 -4.76 -2.64
CA THR A 608 -20.19 -3.98 -3.27
C THR A 608 -21.05 -4.75 -4.29
N TRP A 609 -20.57 -5.88 -4.84
CA TRP A 609 -21.34 -6.65 -5.82
C TRP A 609 -22.44 -7.48 -5.13
N TRP A 610 -23.41 -7.94 -5.91
CA TRP A 610 -24.48 -8.80 -5.40
C TRP A 610 -24.89 -9.86 -6.42
N SER A 611 -25.60 -10.89 -5.96
CA SER A 611 -26.16 -11.94 -6.80
C SER A 611 -27.42 -11.43 -7.52
N LYS A 612 -27.49 -11.65 -8.83
CA LYS A 612 -28.76 -11.51 -9.55
C LYS A 612 -29.71 -12.60 -9.07
N LYS A 613 -30.96 -12.25 -8.82
CA LYS A 613 -32.00 -13.24 -8.57
C LYS A 613 -32.11 -14.11 -9.82
N GLN A 614 -31.98 -15.42 -9.64
CA GLN A 614 -32.28 -16.41 -10.67
C GLN A 614 -33.77 -16.55 -10.79
#